data_9567584ca38070cedbcbb045e51c8d8c
#
_entry.id   9567584ca38070cedbcbb045e51c8d8c
#
_cell.length_a   1.000
_cell.length_b   1.000
_cell.length_c   1.000
_cell.angle_alpha   90.00
_cell.angle_beta   90.00
_cell.angle_gamma   90.00
#
_symmetry.space_group_name_H-M   'P 1'
#
loop_
_entity.id
_entity.type
_entity.pdbx_description
1 polymer ?
#
loop_
_entity_poly.entity_id
_entity_poly.type
_entity_poly.pdbx_seq_one_letter_code
_entity_poly.pdbx_strand_id
1 'polypeptide(L)'
;SYSSIILSKFAGAYLFYLLLWVGTLCFPAITLLFFPHVAPLEALLERAAVTGSLLFIALSGFLFIAIGIFSSCLTRSQLVAGMLTFTALFAAIVGGSQIEGLTQYSADMNSWLQPLAGYLQVFQHLDDFSRGIIDTRPFFYYISTGSLVLGLATLVIEAKS
;
A
#
# COMPACT_ATOMS: atom_id res chain seq x y z
N SER A 1 -13.56 17.35 16.67
CA SER A 1 -12.81 16.26 17.30
C SER A 1 -11.50 16.03 16.52
N TYR A 2 -10.45 15.66 17.20
CA TYR A 2 -9.13 15.43 16.57
C TYR A 2 -9.19 14.32 15.50
N SER A 3 -10.04 13.33 15.70
CA SER A 3 -10.32 12.27 14.72
C SER A 3 -10.85 12.82 13.40
N SER A 4 -11.72 13.84 13.44
CA SER A 4 -12.25 14.47 12.23
C SER A 4 -11.15 15.18 11.41
N ILE A 5 -10.18 15.79 12.08
CA ILE A 5 -9.06 16.48 11.43
C ILE A 5 -8.14 15.47 10.74
N ILE A 6 -7.81 14.37 11.41
CA ILE A 6 -6.97 13.31 10.83
C ILE A 6 -7.68 12.65 9.66
N LEU A 7 -8.96 12.35 9.81
CA LEU A 7 -9.74 11.69 8.77
C LEU A 7 -9.87 12.58 7.52
N SER A 8 -10.06 13.89 7.69
CA SER A 8 -10.12 14.83 6.56
C SER A 8 -8.78 14.96 5.85
N LYS A 9 -7.66 15.00 6.58
CA LYS A 9 -6.31 14.99 5.99
C LYS A 9 -6.03 13.69 5.26
N PHE A 10 -6.41 12.57 5.84
CA PHE A 10 -6.28 11.26 5.22
C PHE A 10 -7.10 11.20 3.93
N ALA A 11 -8.37 11.58 3.97
CA ALA A 11 -9.26 11.55 2.81
C ALA A 11 -8.72 12.44 1.68
N GLY A 12 -8.24 13.65 1.99
CA GLY A 12 -7.64 14.55 1.00
C GLY A 12 -6.39 13.96 0.35
N ALA A 13 -5.48 13.42 1.15
CA ALA A 13 -4.25 12.79 0.66
C ALA A 13 -4.56 11.52 -0.17
N TYR A 14 -5.50 10.72 0.28
CA TYR A 14 -5.89 9.48 -0.41
C TYR A 14 -6.61 9.75 -1.73
N LEU A 15 -7.52 10.72 -1.77
CA LEU A 15 -8.16 11.14 -3.02
C LEU A 15 -7.15 11.69 -4.02
N PHE A 16 -6.20 12.51 -3.58
CA PHE A 16 -5.13 13.00 -4.44
C PHE A 16 -4.26 11.87 -4.99
N TYR A 17 -3.92 10.90 -4.16
CA TYR A 17 -3.19 9.70 -4.56
C TYR A 17 -3.93 8.90 -5.62
N LEU A 18 -5.22 8.62 -5.42
CA LEU A 18 -6.04 7.91 -6.40
C LEU A 18 -6.15 8.68 -7.72
N LEU A 19 -6.28 10.00 -7.67
CA LEU A 19 -6.35 10.86 -8.86
C LEU A 19 -5.06 10.78 -9.67
N LEU A 20 -3.90 10.77 -9.03
CA LEU A 20 -2.61 10.58 -9.71
C LEU A 20 -2.54 9.23 -10.43
N TRP A 21 -3.01 8.15 -9.80
CA TRP A 21 -3.00 6.83 -10.40
C TRP A 21 -3.99 6.70 -11.56
N VAL A 22 -5.17 7.33 -11.45
CA VAL A 22 -6.12 7.44 -12.58
C VAL A 22 -5.47 8.20 -13.74
N GLY A 23 -4.70 9.26 -13.46
CA GLY A 23 -3.91 9.97 -14.47
C GLY A 23 -2.87 9.08 -15.18
N THR A 24 -2.29 8.12 -14.47
CA THR A 24 -1.33 7.16 -15.05
C THR A 24 -1.99 6.26 -16.11
N LEU A 25 -3.29 5.99 -16.02
CA LEU A 25 -4.04 5.26 -17.05
C LEU A 25 -4.14 6.01 -18.39
N CYS A 26 -3.85 7.31 -18.42
CA CYS A 26 -3.74 8.05 -19.66
C CYS A 26 -2.59 7.57 -20.56
N PHE A 27 -1.52 6.98 -19.98
CA PHE A 27 -0.38 6.48 -20.77
C PHE A 27 -0.77 5.35 -21.72
N PRO A 28 -1.40 4.25 -21.29
CA PRO A 28 -1.86 3.21 -22.21
C PRO A 28 -2.90 3.75 -23.18
N ALA A 29 -3.77 4.67 -22.77
CA ALA A 29 -4.73 5.30 -23.68
C ALA A 29 -4.06 6.11 -24.79
N ILE A 30 -3.02 6.89 -24.46
CA ILE A 30 -2.22 7.64 -25.43
C ILE A 30 -1.48 6.69 -26.38
N THR A 31 -0.88 5.62 -25.85
CA THR A 31 -0.18 4.63 -26.66
C THR A 31 -1.10 4.00 -27.69
N LEU A 32 -2.32 3.66 -27.32
CA LEU A 32 -3.33 3.11 -28.22
C LEU A 32 -3.75 4.10 -29.30
N LEU A 33 -3.84 5.39 -28.96
CA LEU A 33 -4.27 6.44 -29.89
C LEU A 33 -3.19 6.71 -30.95
N PHE A 34 -1.91 6.78 -30.55
CA PHE A 34 -0.81 7.17 -31.44
C PHE A 34 -0.11 5.99 -32.10
N PHE A 35 -0.15 4.81 -31.50
CA PHE A 35 0.58 3.63 -31.96
C PHE A 35 -0.31 2.37 -32.02
N PRO A 36 -1.42 2.37 -32.78
CA PRO A 36 -2.37 1.25 -32.78
C PRO A 36 -1.79 -0.07 -33.32
N HIS A 37 -0.62 -0.01 -34.00
CA HIS A 37 0.02 -1.19 -34.60
C HIS A 37 1.12 -1.83 -33.72
N VAL A 38 1.50 -1.20 -32.59
CA VAL A 38 2.64 -1.65 -31.78
C VAL A 38 2.24 -2.69 -30.75
N ALA A 39 1.03 -2.64 -30.25
CA ALA A 39 0.53 -3.63 -29.32
C ALA A 39 -0.95 -3.92 -29.56
N PRO A 40 -1.38 -5.20 -29.61
CA PRO A 40 -2.79 -5.53 -29.66
C PRO A 40 -3.47 -5.02 -28.40
N LEU A 41 -4.63 -4.40 -28.58
CA LEU A 41 -5.45 -3.83 -27.50
C LEU A 41 -5.69 -4.81 -26.34
N GLU A 42 -5.81 -6.09 -26.67
CA GLU A 42 -6.04 -7.18 -25.74
C GLU A 42 -4.86 -7.40 -24.78
N ALA A 43 -3.62 -7.23 -25.25
CA ALA A 43 -2.42 -7.41 -24.45
C ALA A 43 -2.17 -6.22 -23.47
N LEU A 44 -2.57 -5.00 -23.85
CA LEU A 44 -2.40 -3.80 -23.02
C LEU A 44 -3.51 -3.63 -21.98
N LEU A 45 -4.67 -4.23 -22.23
CA LEU A 45 -5.86 -4.12 -21.39
C LEU A 45 -6.40 -5.49 -21.01
N GLU A 46 -5.53 -6.39 -20.55
CA GLU A 46 -6.03 -7.59 -19.87
C GLU A 46 -6.81 -7.12 -18.64
N ARG A 47 -8.13 -7.11 -18.77
CA ARG A 47 -9.05 -6.47 -17.81
C ARG A 47 -8.82 -6.95 -16.39
N ALA A 48 -8.52 -8.23 -16.21
CA ALA A 48 -8.26 -8.81 -14.91
C ALA A 48 -6.97 -8.24 -14.28
N ALA A 49 -5.89 -8.17 -15.05
CA ALA A 49 -4.60 -7.65 -14.58
C ALA A 49 -4.66 -6.15 -14.25
N VAL A 50 -5.30 -5.34 -15.11
CA VAL A 50 -5.46 -3.90 -14.87
C VAL A 50 -6.33 -3.65 -13.63
N THR A 51 -7.45 -4.35 -13.51
CA THR A 51 -8.35 -4.19 -12.36
C THR A 51 -7.67 -4.65 -11.07
N GLY A 52 -6.97 -5.78 -11.09
CA GLY A 52 -6.21 -6.29 -9.96
C GLY A 52 -5.12 -5.30 -9.52
N SER A 53 -4.31 -4.81 -10.46
CA SER A 53 -3.25 -3.85 -10.16
C SER A 53 -3.79 -2.54 -9.58
N LEU A 54 -4.89 -2.00 -10.10
CA LEU A 54 -5.53 -0.80 -9.55
C LEU A 54 -6.08 -1.03 -8.15
N LEU A 55 -6.68 -2.20 -7.89
CA LEU A 55 -7.16 -2.56 -6.58
C LEU A 55 -6.00 -2.66 -5.58
N PHE A 56 -4.91 -3.31 -5.96
CA PHE A 56 -3.71 -3.40 -5.13
C PHE A 56 -3.12 -2.01 -4.81
N ILE A 57 -3.01 -1.14 -5.82
CA ILE A 57 -2.54 0.23 -5.65
C ILE A 57 -3.43 0.99 -4.67
N ALA A 58 -4.75 0.87 -4.78
CA ALA A 58 -5.68 1.53 -3.87
C ALA A 58 -5.51 1.02 -2.43
N LEU A 59 -5.38 -0.29 -2.24
CA LEU A 59 -5.22 -0.91 -0.92
C LEU A 59 -3.87 -0.58 -0.28
N SER A 60 -2.78 -0.73 -1.01
CA SER A 60 -1.44 -0.41 -0.51
C SER A 60 -1.29 1.08 -0.21
N GLY A 61 -1.85 1.94 -1.07
CA GLY A 61 -1.88 3.38 -0.86
C GLY A 61 -2.64 3.79 0.40
N PHE A 62 -3.72 3.10 0.74
CA PHE A 62 -4.45 3.30 1.98
C PHE A 62 -3.53 3.13 3.20
N LEU A 63 -2.79 2.03 3.27
CA LEU A 63 -1.85 1.76 4.35
C LEU A 63 -0.67 2.73 4.35
N PHE A 64 -0.08 3.01 3.19
CA PHE A 64 1.10 3.87 3.09
C PHE A 64 0.81 5.31 3.50
N ILE A 65 -0.34 5.85 3.12
CA ILE A 65 -0.78 7.18 3.52
C ILE A 65 -1.11 7.22 5.02
N ALA A 66 -1.72 6.15 5.57
CA ALA A 66 -1.96 6.04 7.01
C ALA A 66 -0.66 6.11 7.81
N ILE A 67 0.39 5.39 7.38
CA ILE A 67 1.73 5.43 7.99
C ILE A 67 2.35 6.84 7.87
N GLY A 68 2.18 7.50 6.72
CA GLY A 68 2.67 8.88 6.51
C GLY A 68 2.02 9.88 7.46
N ILE A 69 0.71 9.79 7.65
CA ILE A 69 -0.02 10.65 8.60
C ILE A 69 0.40 10.36 10.03
N PHE A 70 0.51 9.09 10.40
CA PHE A 70 0.98 8.69 11.72
C PHE A 70 2.38 9.26 12.01
N SER A 71 3.32 9.13 11.07
CA SER A 71 4.67 9.70 11.19
C SER A 71 4.64 11.21 11.35
N SER A 72 3.75 11.89 10.63
CA SER A 72 3.54 13.33 10.75
C SER A 72 2.99 13.74 12.12
N CYS A 73 2.18 12.90 12.77
CA CYS A 73 1.68 13.16 14.13
C CYS A 73 2.77 12.99 15.20
N LEU A 74 3.80 12.17 14.94
CA LEU A 74 4.90 11.93 15.89
C LEU A 74 5.87 13.10 15.97
N THR A 75 6.06 13.85 14.89
CA THR A 75 7.10 14.86 14.77
C THR A 75 6.54 16.25 14.48
N ARG A 76 7.30 17.28 14.84
CA ARG A 76 6.97 18.69 14.50
C ARG A 76 7.63 19.16 13.20
N SER A 77 8.60 18.39 12.69
CA SER A 77 9.35 18.72 11.48
C SER A 77 8.86 17.85 10.32
N GLN A 78 8.48 18.48 9.22
CA GLN A 78 8.02 17.80 8.01
C GLN A 78 9.11 16.90 7.40
N LEU A 79 10.37 17.33 7.47
CA LEU A 79 11.51 16.56 6.96
C LEU A 79 11.69 15.26 7.78
N VAL A 80 11.64 15.37 9.11
CA VAL A 80 11.74 14.19 9.99
C VAL A 80 10.55 13.25 9.80
N ALA A 81 9.33 13.76 9.60
CA ALA A 81 8.16 12.95 9.28
C ALA A 81 8.35 12.16 7.99
N GLY A 82 8.90 12.81 6.95
CA GLY A 82 9.20 12.14 5.67
C GLY A 82 10.25 11.03 5.83
N MET A 83 11.34 11.29 6.56
CA MET A 83 12.36 10.27 6.84
C MET A 83 11.79 9.09 7.63
N LEU A 84 10.97 9.35 8.65
CA LEU A 84 10.30 8.33 9.45
C LEU A 84 9.38 7.46 8.60
N THR A 85 8.57 8.09 7.75
CA THR A 85 7.67 7.39 6.81
C THR A 85 8.47 6.51 5.87
N PHE A 86 9.51 7.05 5.25
CA PHE A 86 10.38 6.30 4.34
C PHE A 86 11.02 5.10 5.06
N THR A 87 11.60 5.30 6.23
CA THR A 87 12.23 4.24 7.01
C THR A 87 11.23 3.16 7.41
N ALA A 88 10.03 3.54 7.85
CA ALA A 88 8.98 2.61 8.24
C ALA A 88 8.49 1.78 7.04
N LEU A 89 8.25 2.39 5.90
CA LEU A 89 7.84 1.70 4.67
C LEU A 89 8.95 0.80 4.15
N PHE A 90 10.18 1.30 4.13
CA PHE A 90 11.33 0.51 3.68
C PHE A 90 11.53 -0.71 4.59
N ALA A 91 11.46 -0.54 5.91
CA ALA A 91 11.56 -1.64 6.87
C ALA A 91 10.42 -2.65 6.71
N ALA A 92 9.19 -2.20 6.46
CA ALA A 92 8.06 -3.09 6.22
C ALA A 92 8.22 -3.91 4.92
N ILE A 93 8.63 -3.27 3.82
CA ILE A 93 8.78 -3.91 2.52
C ILE A 93 9.99 -4.85 2.50
N VAL A 94 11.16 -4.37 2.91
CA VAL A 94 12.40 -5.16 2.91
C VAL A 94 12.38 -6.21 4.02
N GLY A 95 11.86 -5.85 5.20
CA GLY A 95 11.71 -6.79 6.31
C GLY A 95 10.81 -7.96 5.94
N GLY A 96 9.69 -7.71 5.27
CA GLY A 96 8.79 -8.75 4.78
C GLY A 96 9.48 -9.73 3.84
N SER A 97 10.24 -9.23 2.87
CA SER A 97 10.98 -10.08 1.91
C SER A 97 12.12 -10.90 2.54
N GLN A 98 12.79 -10.35 3.56
CA GLN A 98 13.87 -11.07 4.27
C GLN A 98 13.32 -12.20 5.16
N ILE A 99 12.16 -12.00 5.78
CA ILE A 99 11.51 -13.03 6.60
C ILE A 99 11.15 -14.24 5.73
N GLU A 100 10.73 -14.03 4.48
CA GLU A 100 10.48 -15.12 3.53
C GLU A 100 11.75 -15.97 3.28
N GLY A 101 12.89 -15.33 3.03
CA GLY A 101 14.15 -16.03 2.85
C GLY A 101 14.57 -16.86 4.07
N LEU A 102 14.31 -16.34 5.28
CA LEU A 102 14.62 -17.04 6.54
C LEU A 102 13.65 -18.19 6.83
N THR A 103 12.37 -18.07 6.51
CA THR A 103 11.38 -19.13 6.72
C THR A 103 11.57 -20.31 5.76
N GLN A 104 12.07 -20.07 4.54
CA GLN A 104 12.47 -21.14 3.62
C GLN A 104 13.70 -21.91 4.09
N TYR A 105 14.61 -21.25 4.80
CA TYR A 105 15.86 -21.86 5.28
C TYR A 105 15.73 -22.62 6.60
N SER A 106 14.71 -22.30 7.41
CA SER A 106 14.51 -22.87 8.76
C SER A 106 13.13 -23.50 8.85
N ALA A 107 12.99 -24.73 8.35
CA ALA A 107 11.75 -25.52 8.45
C ALA A 107 11.29 -25.76 9.91
N ASP A 108 12.15 -25.47 10.90
CA ASP A 108 11.92 -25.69 12.34
C ASP A 108 11.59 -24.40 13.13
N MET A 109 11.67 -23.21 12.53
CA MET A 109 11.40 -21.97 13.26
C MET A 109 9.89 -21.66 13.30
N ASN A 110 9.31 -21.99 14.45
CA ASN A 110 8.03 -21.52 15.00
C ASN A 110 6.89 -21.31 14.01
N SER A 111 5.98 -22.27 13.98
CA SER A 111 4.76 -22.30 13.16
C SER A 111 3.87 -21.04 13.26
N TRP A 112 4.07 -20.18 14.24
CA TRP A 112 3.31 -18.92 14.41
C TRP A 112 3.87 -17.73 13.60
N LEU A 113 5.16 -17.77 13.19
CA LEU A 113 5.78 -16.72 12.37
C LEU A 113 5.40 -16.84 10.87
N GLN A 114 5.12 -18.05 10.40
CA GLN A 114 4.73 -18.29 9.00
C GLN A 114 3.50 -17.47 8.55
N PRO A 115 2.39 -17.45 9.31
CA PRO A 115 1.25 -16.63 8.90
C PRO A 115 1.53 -15.13 8.93
N LEU A 116 2.38 -14.65 9.86
CA LEU A 116 2.78 -13.25 9.90
C LEU A 116 3.68 -12.85 8.73
N ALA A 117 4.59 -13.74 8.32
CA ALA A 117 5.44 -13.53 7.15
C ALA A 117 4.60 -13.36 5.88
N GLY A 118 3.57 -14.19 5.69
CA GLY A 118 2.66 -14.10 4.54
C GLY A 118 1.93 -12.75 4.42
N TYR A 119 1.59 -12.12 5.54
CA TYR A 119 0.93 -10.80 5.53
C TYR A 119 1.87 -9.63 5.18
N LEU A 120 3.18 -9.78 5.39
CA LEU A 120 4.17 -8.73 5.12
C LEU A 120 4.72 -8.78 3.69
N GLN A 121 4.34 -9.77 2.88
CA GLN A 121 4.84 -9.99 1.52
C GLN A 121 4.16 -9.07 0.50
N VAL A 122 4.48 -7.77 0.53
CA VAL A 122 3.90 -6.77 -0.38
C VAL A 122 4.16 -7.12 -1.85
N PHE A 123 5.35 -7.65 -2.19
CA PHE A 123 5.71 -8.02 -3.56
C PHE A 123 4.93 -9.23 -4.07
N GLN A 124 4.67 -10.22 -3.22
CA GLN A 124 3.88 -11.39 -3.59
C GLN A 124 2.42 -11.01 -3.83
N HIS A 125 1.87 -10.14 -2.98
CA HIS A 125 0.53 -9.59 -3.20
C HIS A 125 0.45 -8.81 -4.51
N LEU A 126 1.49 -8.03 -4.86
CA LEU A 126 1.55 -7.33 -6.14
C LEU A 126 1.53 -8.29 -7.32
N ASP A 127 2.31 -9.37 -7.26
CA ASP A 127 2.38 -10.37 -8.33
C ASP A 127 1.03 -11.09 -8.52
N ASP A 128 0.38 -11.51 -7.43
CA ASP A 128 -0.92 -12.16 -7.47
C ASP A 128 -2.01 -11.24 -8.06
N PHE A 129 -2.08 -10.00 -7.61
CA PHE A 129 -3.02 -9.02 -8.15
C PHE A 129 -2.74 -8.66 -9.60
N SER A 130 -1.47 -8.60 -10.01
CA SER A 130 -1.07 -8.33 -11.41
C SER A 130 -1.46 -9.46 -12.35
N ARG A 131 -1.57 -10.68 -11.84
CA ARG A 131 -2.09 -11.86 -12.57
C ARG A 131 -3.62 -11.97 -12.54
N GLY A 132 -4.29 -11.01 -11.91
CA GLY A 132 -5.75 -11.00 -11.78
C GLY A 132 -6.28 -11.96 -10.70
N ILE A 133 -5.42 -12.52 -9.87
CA ILE A 133 -5.80 -13.35 -8.72
C ILE A 133 -6.14 -12.41 -7.56
N ILE A 134 -7.42 -12.17 -7.34
CA ILE A 134 -7.89 -11.31 -6.25
C ILE A 134 -8.10 -12.19 -5.01
N ASP A 135 -7.10 -12.24 -4.13
CA ASP A 135 -7.27 -12.84 -2.81
C ASP A 135 -7.86 -11.80 -1.83
N THR A 136 -8.81 -12.23 -1.01
CA THR A 136 -9.42 -11.36 0.01
C THR A 136 -8.54 -11.15 1.24
N ARG A 137 -7.55 -12.01 1.47
CA ARG A 137 -6.66 -11.93 2.64
C ARG A 137 -5.85 -10.63 2.69
N PRO A 138 -5.13 -10.22 1.63
CA PRO A 138 -4.44 -8.93 1.59
C PRO A 138 -5.38 -7.74 1.78
N PHE A 139 -6.61 -7.84 1.26
CA PHE A 139 -7.61 -6.80 1.39
C PHE A 139 -7.91 -6.46 2.86
N PHE A 140 -8.23 -7.47 3.66
CA PHE A 140 -8.46 -7.30 5.10
C PHE A 140 -7.23 -6.81 5.83
N TYR A 141 -6.05 -7.29 5.46
CA TYR A 141 -4.79 -6.86 6.05
C TYR A 141 -4.53 -5.37 5.86
N TYR A 142 -4.59 -4.86 4.63
CA TYR A 142 -4.32 -3.45 4.34
C TYR A 142 -5.33 -2.52 5.01
N ILE A 143 -6.61 -2.87 5.00
CA ILE A 143 -7.66 -2.07 5.63
C ILE A 143 -7.55 -2.10 7.14
N SER A 144 -7.41 -3.26 7.76
CA SER A 144 -7.34 -3.37 9.22
C SER A 144 -6.10 -2.69 9.79
N THR A 145 -4.93 -2.94 9.18
CA THR A 145 -3.67 -2.33 9.61
C THR A 145 -3.68 -0.82 9.39
N GLY A 146 -4.15 -0.34 8.24
CA GLY A 146 -4.27 1.09 7.98
C GLY A 146 -5.24 1.80 8.92
N SER A 147 -6.38 1.18 9.23
CA SER A 147 -7.36 1.72 10.19
C SER A 147 -6.77 1.75 11.62
N LEU A 148 -6.02 0.73 12.01
CA LEU A 148 -5.32 0.70 13.30
C LEU A 148 -4.29 1.81 13.39
N VAL A 149 -3.48 2.01 12.35
CA VAL A 149 -2.47 3.08 12.30
C VAL A 149 -3.12 4.47 12.38
N LEU A 150 -4.24 4.69 11.69
CA LEU A 150 -5.00 5.93 11.80
C LEU A 150 -5.59 6.13 13.21
N GLY A 151 -6.07 5.07 13.84
CA GLY A 151 -6.51 5.09 15.24
C GLY A 151 -5.39 5.48 16.19
N LEU A 152 -4.19 4.91 16.01
CA LEU A 152 -3.00 5.30 16.78
C LEU A 152 -2.61 6.77 16.55
N ALA A 153 -2.74 7.28 15.32
CA ALA A 153 -2.50 8.68 15.01
C ALA A 153 -3.44 9.61 15.79
N THR A 154 -4.72 9.24 15.96
CA THR A 154 -5.67 10.03 16.76
C THR A 154 -5.27 10.05 18.23
N LEU A 155 -4.91 8.91 18.81
CA LEU A 155 -4.45 8.80 20.20
C LEU A 155 -3.18 9.62 20.47
N VAL A 156 -2.24 9.63 19.53
CA VAL A 156 -1.01 10.44 19.66
C VAL A 156 -1.31 11.93 19.71
N ILE A 157 -2.26 12.41 18.90
CA ILE A 157 -2.64 13.84 18.91
C ILE A 157 -3.39 14.17 20.19
N GLU A 158 -4.30 13.33 20.65
CA GLU A 158 -5.03 13.52 21.91
C GLU A 158 -4.08 13.57 23.12
N ALA A 159 -3.04 12.71 23.12
CA ALA A 159 -2.04 12.70 24.19
C ALA A 159 -1.12 13.93 24.19
N LYS A 160 -1.03 14.67 23.09
CA LYS A 160 -0.19 15.88 22.97
C LYS A 160 -0.96 17.18 23.16
N SER A 161 -2.29 17.12 23.24
CA SER A 161 -3.16 18.28 23.44
C SER A 161 -3.38 18.57 24.91
#